data_714e58f4b7e7ab1fa2ac90ed95c39518
#
_entry.id   714e58f4b7e7ab1fa2ac90ed95c39518
#
_cell.length_a   1.000
_cell.length_b   1.000
_cell.length_c   1.000
_cell.angle_alpha   90.00
_cell.angle_beta   90.00
_cell.angle_gamma   90.00
#
_symmetry.space_group_name_H-M   'P 1'
#
loop_
_entity.id
_entity.type
_entity.pdbx_description
1 polymer ?
#
loop_
_entity_poly.entity_id
_entity_poly.type
_entity_poly.pdbx_seq_one_letter_code
_entity_poly.pdbx_strand_id
1 'polypeptide(L)'
;MKTAIFRFFSFCFALLLLAACSRDGQPFLPDDTGKDDGDIPVDIVVSRSTFTGAGDGGETDTKFTPGCHIGVSVDGSTAYQNVLYKYPASGSALVAVDEKIYCREQSASKVKAYYPYRNDGAYSTAFVEADQSSSDNYYKSDALAANGTTSNGALRLRFAHRMAKVIFTFNEDVTDVTILNQSLKTSAVTGSSSIKPYRENARKWKACIVPGQTQLKMNCKKGGVKYGITCNVGGGMVEGKQYTFNVNKWKNKDGHIPWDLSVGSLKIEGDDSYYITQSSGVTGNSITVENGAPTIYIDGLNVSAKVALDIRSGKPTIRVVNSNTLKSTGNGASGIQVGTVGGGSGNIKIVGSGTLKAIGGENGCGIGTISNGSHGWHINIEDCTVIAQANGGEPASIGSRAGSACGNITIKNAMITSTGAQFGAGIGSGRFGTCGNITITLKQGDTKEKFLGRMQGYTGVGVGYGGQCGTITWHE
;
A
#
# COMPACT_ATOMS: atom_id res chain seq x y z
N MET A 1 28.33 18.97 -45.28
CA MET A 1 29.48 19.88 -45.36
C MET A 1 30.11 19.88 -43.98
N LYS A 2 31.18 19.20 -43.90
CA LYS A 2 32.56 19.68 -43.60
C LYS A 2 32.68 20.11 -42.14
N THR A 3 33.34 19.39 -41.38
CA THR A 3 34.78 19.11 -41.17
C THR A 3 35.15 19.76 -39.85
N ALA A 4 35.48 19.03 -38.83
CA ALA A 4 36.76 18.39 -38.54
C ALA A 4 37.75 19.34 -37.85
N ILE A 5 38.32 18.86 -36.84
CA ILE A 5 39.72 18.47 -36.67
C ILE A 5 40.48 19.27 -35.59
N PHE A 6 40.97 18.55 -34.60
CA PHE A 6 42.35 18.25 -34.23
C PHE A 6 43.03 19.10 -33.14
N ARG A 7 43.50 18.36 -32.17
CA ARG A 7 44.91 18.17 -31.70
C ARG A 7 45.43 19.26 -30.73
N PHE A 8 46.32 19.03 -29.85
CA PHE A 8 47.28 18.02 -29.38
C PHE A 8 48.14 18.63 -28.27
N PHE A 9 48.66 17.79 -27.39
CA PHE A 9 49.96 17.91 -26.66
C PHE A 9 50.14 19.06 -25.64
N SER A 10 50.85 18.93 -24.57
CA SER A 10 51.95 18.06 -24.19
C SER A 10 52.42 18.36 -22.78
N PHE A 11 52.78 17.32 -22.06
CA PHE A 11 53.95 17.21 -21.19
C PHE A 11 54.50 18.47 -20.50
N CYS A 12 54.63 18.43 -19.18
CA CYS A 12 55.88 18.71 -18.51
C CYS A 12 56.00 18.01 -17.16
N PHE A 13 57.01 17.29 -17.07
CA PHE A 13 57.83 16.59 -16.12
C PHE A 13 58.41 17.53 -15.04
N ALA A 14 58.65 16.98 -13.91
CA ALA A 14 59.73 17.22 -12.95
C ALA A 14 59.21 17.71 -11.58
N LEU A 15 59.58 17.25 -10.51
CA LEU A 15 60.77 16.70 -9.89
C LEU A 15 60.47 16.48 -8.41
N LEU A 16 60.95 15.41 -7.90
CA LEU A 16 61.09 15.00 -6.51
C LEU A 16 61.36 16.13 -5.51
N LEU A 17 60.67 16.09 -4.38
CA LEU A 17 61.25 16.37 -3.07
C LEU A 17 60.83 15.28 -2.13
N LEU A 18 61.74 14.44 -1.74
CA LEU A 18 61.73 13.52 -0.62
C LEU A 18 61.59 14.33 0.67
N ALA A 19 60.44 14.27 1.29
CA ALA A 19 60.30 14.53 2.68
C ALA A 19 59.99 13.18 3.38
N ALA A 20 61.04 12.60 3.92
CA ALA A 20 60.91 11.52 4.90
C ALA A 20 60.19 12.06 6.13
N CYS A 21 58.85 11.85 6.24
CA CYS A 21 58.15 11.93 7.47
C CYS A 21 58.03 10.51 8.03
N SER A 22 58.63 10.33 9.20
CA SER A 22 58.50 9.14 10.02
C SER A 22 57.02 8.74 10.17
N ARG A 23 56.69 7.57 9.68
CA ARG A 23 55.38 6.92 9.82
C ARG A 23 55.26 6.26 11.20
N ASP A 24 55.24 7.07 12.25
CA ASP A 24 54.83 6.57 13.55
C ASP A 24 53.37 6.95 13.78
N GLY A 25 52.48 5.96 13.83
CA GLY A 25 51.12 6.13 14.32
C GLY A 25 49.98 6.00 13.33
N GLN A 26 50.16 5.47 12.12
CA GLN A 26 49.02 5.10 11.27
C GLN A 26 48.56 3.67 11.61
N PRO A 27 47.31 3.47 12.04
CA PRO A 27 46.77 2.13 12.13
C PRO A 27 46.66 1.54 10.71
N PHE A 28 47.24 0.40 10.55
CA PHE A 28 47.12 -0.57 9.47
C PHE A 28 46.66 -0.03 8.11
N LEU A 29 47.59 0.10 7.16
CA LEU A 29 47.33 0.04 5.73
C LEU A 29 47.95 -1.28 5.24
N PRO A 30 47.20 -2.31 4.87
CA PRO A 30 47.76 -3.48 4.25
C PRO A 30 48.34 -3.10 2.90
N ASP A 31 49.49 -3.66 2.58
CA ASP A 31 49.99 -3.76 1.21
C ASP A 31 48.96 -4.54 0.37
N ASP A 32 48.96 -4.43 -0.94
CA ASP A 32 47.97 -5.05 -1.88
C ASP A 32 47.80 -6.56 -1.70
N THR A 33 48.63 -7.23 -0.93
CA THR A 33 48.51 -8.66 -0.59
C THR A 33 47.83 -8.95 0.75
N GLY A 34 47.49 -7.91 1.54
CA GLY A 34 46.71 -8.01 2.77
C GLY A 34 47.41 -8.65 3.96
N LYS A 35 48.62 -9.14 3.82
CA LYS A 35 49.37 -9.83 4.90
C LYS A 35 50.83 -9.48 4.87
N ASP A 36 51.31 -8.90 5.96
CA ASP A 36 52.73 -8.64 6.23
C ASP A 36 53.33 -9.73 7.14
N ASP A 37 54.65 -9.89 7.11
CA ASP A 37 55.38 -10.73 8.07
C ASP A 37 55.16 -10.18 9.49
N GLY A 38 54.53 -10.97 10.37
CA GLY A 38 54.14 -10.60 11.71
C GLY A 38 52.64 -10.29 11.92
N ASP A 39 51.83 -10.35 10.87
CA ASP A 39 50.38 -10.24 10.99
C ASP A 39 49.76 -11.52 11.57
N ILE A 40 48.89 -11.37 12.57
CA ILE A 40 48.16 -12.45 13.22
C ILE A 40 46.72 -12.50 12.74
N PRO A 41 46.12 -13.72 12.56
CA PRO A 41 44.75 -13.86 12.15
C PRO A 41 43.80 -13.32 13.23
N VAL A 42 42.72 -12.65 12.80
CA VAL A 42 41.71 -12.14 13.73
C VAL A 42 40.64 -13.22 13.98
N ASP A 43 40.50 -13.60 15.24
CA ASP A 43 39.42 -14.48 15.70
C ASP A 43 38.20 -13.64 16.08
N ILE A 44 37.13 -13.79 15.30
CA ILE A 44 35.90 -13.00 15.42
C ILE A 44 34.84 -13.80 16.17
N VAL A 45 34.55 -13.41 17.42
CA VAL A 45 33.48 -13.99 18.22
C VAL A 45 32.26 -13.08 18.19
N VAL A 46 31.09 -13.63 17.90
CA VAL A 46 29.86 -12.88 17.72
C VAL A 46 28.77 -13.26 18.72
N SER A 47 27.99 -12.26 19.10
CA SER A 47 26.76 -12.43 19.87
C SER A 47 25.66 -11.52 19.29
N ARG A 48 24.42 -11.85 19.58
CA ARG A 48 23.23 -11.10 19.14
C ARG A 48 22.51 -10.49 20.34
N SER A 49 22.04 -9.27 20.24
CA SER A 49 21.10 -8.68 21.22
C SER A 49 19.72 -9.31 21.06
N THR A 50 18.88 -9.17 22.08
CA THR A 50 17.44 -9.47 21.98
C THR A 50 16.68 -8.24 21.51
N PHE A 51 15.51 -8.43 20.89
CA PHE A 51 14.54 -7.34 20.75
C PHE A 51 14.06 -6.90 22.14
N THR A 52 13.95 -5.59 22.37
CA THR A 52 13.38 -5.02 23.59
C THR A 52 11.95 -4.55 23.31
N GLY A 53 11.04 -4.63 24.29
CA GLY A 53 9.65 -4.13 24.13
C GLY A 53 8.67 -4.77 25.09
N ALA A 54 7.50 -4.15 25.26
CA ALA A 54 6.44 -4.64 26.12
C ALA A 54 5.63 -5.72 25.41
N GLY A 55 5.35 -6.80 26.09
CA GLY A 55 4.49 -7.91 25.67
C GLY A 55 5.27 -9.19 25.39
N ASP A 56 4.80 -10.29 25.94
CA ASP A 56 5.25 -11.69 25.82
C ASP A 56 6.74 -11.86 25.48
N GLY A 57 7.57 -11.86 26.52
CA GLY A 57 9.00 -12.17 26.52
C GLY A 57 9.70 -11.93 25.20
N GLY A 58 10.58 -10.95 25.14
CA GLY A 58 11.38 -10.71 23.95
C GLY A 58 11.95 -12.03 23.42
N GLU A 59 12.24 -12.09 22.11
CA GLU A 59 12.78 -13.29 21.47
C GLU A 59 14.02 -13.77 22.25
N THR A 60 13.93 -14.96 22.80
CA THR A 60 14.99 -15.57 23.60
C THR A 60 16.14 -16.08 22.74
N ASP A 61 15.96 -16.11 21.41
CA ASP A 61 17.00 -16.56 20.47
C ASP A 61 18.00 -15.44 20.18
N THR A 62 19.12 -15.52 20.88
CA THR A 62 20.29 -14.63 20.74
C THR A 62 21.37 -15.20 19.83
N LYS A 63 21.10 -16.31 19.13
CA LYS A 63 22.05 -16.99 18.26
C LYS A 63 21.76 -16.72 16.80
N PHE A 64 22.80 -16.72 16.00
CA PHE A 64 22.69 -16.79 14.56
C PHE A 64 22.29 -18.20 14.09
N THR A 65 21.59 -18.28 12.99
CA THR A 65 21.34 -19.57 12.34
C THR A 65 22.64 -20.14 11.79
N PRO A 66 23.00 -21.39 12.11
CA PRO A 66 24.16 -22.02 11.54
C PRO A 66 24.22 -21.92 10.02
N GLY A 67 25.37 -21.56 9.48
CA GLY A 67 25.57 -21.38 8.05
C GLY A 67 25.21 -20.00 7.51
N CYS A 68 24.62 -19.10 8.30
CA CYS A 68 24.34 -17.75 7.81
C CYS A 68 25.65 -16.97 7.54
N HIS A 69 25.55 -16.04 6.59
CA HIS A 69 26.67 -15.25 6.10
C HIS A 69 26.66 -13.84 6.69
N ILE A 70 27.85 -13.38 7.10
CA ILE A 70 28.09 -12.10 7.77
C ILE A 70 29.18 -11.37 7.00
N GLY A 71 28.98 -10.09 6.70
CA GLY A 71 29.97 -9.22 6.10
C GLY A 71 30.77 -8.50 7.17
N VAL A 72 32.10 -8.49 7.04
CA VAL A 72 33.02 -7.83 7.96
C VAL A 72 33.94 -6.90 7.18
N SER A 73 34.08 -5.66 7.64
CA SER A 73 34.98 -4.67 7.03
C SER A 73 35.87 -4.03 8.09
N VAL A 74 37.12 -3.80 7.75
CA VAL A 74 38.08 -3.05 8.57
C VAL A 74 38.10 -1.60 8.09
N ASP A 75 37.88 -0.65 8.98
CA ASP A 75 37.91 0.77 8.65
C ASP A 75 39.30 1.19 8.14
N GLY A 76 39.34 1.87 6.98
CA GLY A 76 40.56 2.34 6.36
C GLY A 76 41.36 1.29 5.59
N SER A 77 40.95 0.02 5.61
CA SER A 77 41.56 -1.03 4.78
C SER A 77 40.92 -1.08 3.41
N THR A 78 41.71 -1.24 2.34
CA THR A 78 41.22 -1.55 0.99
C THR A 78 41.10 -3.04 0.76
N ALA A 79 41.96 -3.85 1.39
CA ALA A 79 41.96 -5.30 1.28
C ALA A 79 40.80 -5.96 2.06
N TYR A 80 40.46 -5.43 3.25
CA TYR A 80 39.44 -6.05 4.12
C TYR A 80 38.13 -5.26 4.08
N GLN A 81 37.51 -5.18 2.90
CA GLN A 81 36.18 -4.61 2.73
C GLN A 81 35.18 -5.71 2.37
N ASN A 82 34.10 -5.78 3.15
CA ASN A 82 33.02 -6.74 2.91
C ASN A 82 33.48 -8.22 2.89
N VAL A 83 34.42 -8.58 3.74
CA VAL A 83 34.95 -9.95 3.81
C VAL A 83 33.84 -10.89 4.29
N LEU A 84 33.66 -12.00 3.56
CA LEU A 84 32.59 -12.97 3.80
C LEU A 84 32.99 -13.95 4.93
N TYR A 85 32.19 -13.98 5.97
CA TYR A 85 32.29 -14.94 7.06
C TYR A 85 31.01 -15.76 7.18
N LYS A 86 31.13 -16.98 7.68
CA LYS A 86 30.04 -17.91 7.96
C LYS A 86 29.93 -18.16 9.45
N TYR A 87 28.71 -18.14 10.00
CA TYR A 87 28.45 -18.57 11.36
C TYR A 87 28.54 -20.09 11.48
N PRO A 88 29.30 -20.66 12.41
CA PRO A 88 29.54 -22.10 12.50
C PRO A 88 28.33 -22.89 13.01
N ALA A 89 28.36 -24.20 12.84
CA ALA A 89 27.34 -25.10 13.41
C ALA A 89 27.46 -25.20 14.94
N SER A 90 28.64 -24.99 15.49
CA SER A 90 28.92 -25.02 16.92
C SER A 90 29.90 -23.91 17.31
N GLY A 91 29.72 -23.35 18.51
CA GLY A 91 30.51 -22.23 18.99
C GLY A 91 29.94 -20.86 18.51
N SER A 92 30.75 -19.80 18.65
CA SER A 92 30.40 -18.43 18.30
C SER A 92 31.50 -17.70 17.52
N ALA A 93 32.60 -18.36 17.20
CA ALA A 93 33.68 -17.81 16.38
C ALA A 93 33.33 -18.00 14.88
N LEU A 94 33.35 -16.89 14.14
CA LEU A 94 33.08 -16.91 12.70
C LEU A 94 34.18 -17.65 11.93
N VAL A 95 33.78 -18.33 10.86
CA VAL A 95 34.69 -19.00 9.93
C VAL A 95 34.75 -18.19 8.65
N ALA A 96 35.95 -17.78 8.25
CA ALA A 96 36.16 -17.13 6.95
C ALA A 96 35.75 -18.09 5.80
N VAL A 97 35.08 -17.57 4.77
CA VAL A 97 34.69 -18.38 3.61
C VAL A 97 35.81 -18.39 2.59
N ASP A 98 36.35 -17.23 2.23
CA ASP A 98 37.41 -17.08 1.23
C ASP A 98 38.71 -16.63 1.91
N GLU A 99 38.73 -15.48 2.50
CA GLU A 99 39.91 -14.83 3.06
C GLU A 99 39.70 -14.48 4.52
N LYS A 100 40.72 -14.67 5.35
CA LYS A 100 40.68 -14.31 6.76
C LYS A 100 41.27 -12.90 6.96
N ILE A 101 40.65 -12.12 7.86
CA ILE A 101 41.21 -10.81 8.24
C ILE A 101 42.42 -11.05 9.14
N TYR A 102 43.50 -10.33 8.89
CA TYR A 102 44.72 -10.29 9.69
C TYR A 102 44.91 -8.88 10.28
N CYS A 103 45.57 -8.79 11.40
CA CYS A 103 45.98 -7.53 12.00
C CYS A 103 47.37 -7.64 12.60
N ARG A 104 48.07 -6.52 12.76
CA ARG A 104 49.33 -6.48 13.46
C ARG A 104 49.13 -6.77 14.97
N GLU A 105 50.03 -7.53 15.55
CA GLU A 105 50.09 -7.71 16.99
C GLU A 105 50.16 -6.34 17.67
N GLN A 106 49.40 -6.12 18.75
CA GLN A 106 49.34 -4.86 19.51
C GLN A 106 48.67 -3.68 18.75
N SER A 107 48.17 -3.86 17.51
CA SER A 107 47.39 -2.81 16.83
C SER A 107 45.92 -2.92 17.16
N ALA A 108 45.23 -1.75 17.14
CA ALA A 108 43.77 -1.66 17.32
C ALA A 108 43.13 -1.13 16.04
N SER A 109 42.39 -1.96 15.34
CA SER A 109 41.65 -1.59 14.12
C SER A 109 40.15 -1.58 14.38
N LYS A 110 39.46 -0.53 13.92
CA LYS A 110 37.99 -0.47 13.98
C LYS A 110 37.39 -1.37 12.93
N VAL A 111 36.40 -2.13 13.31
CA VAL A 111 35.74 -3.10 12.46
C VAL A 111 34.24 -2.89 12.48
N LYS A 112 33.61 -2.99 11.33
CA LYS A 112 32.17 -2.99 11.13
C LYS A 112 31.73 -4.33 10.61
N ALA A 113 30.59 -4.84 11.09
CA ALA A 113 30.03 -6.08 10.59
C ALA A 113 28.51 -5.97 10.46
N TYR A 114 27.94 -6.73 9.53
CA TYR A 114 26.50 -6.71 9.28
C TYR A 114 25.98 -8.07 8.82
N TYR A 115 24.72 -8.30 9.07
CA TYR A 115 23.96 -9.46 8.65
C TYR A 115 22.60 -9.00 8.06
N PRO A 116 22.05 -9.65 7.04
CA PRO A 116 22.67 -10.68 6.22
C PRO A 116 23.75 -10.11 5.28
N TYR A 117 24.72 -10.95 4.92
CA TYR A 117 25.75 -10.58 3.94
C TYR A 117 25.17 -10.17 2.59
N ARG A 118 25.77 -9.18 1.96
CA ARG A 118 25.42 -8.67 0.64
C ARG A 118 26.68 -8.38 -0.18
N ASN A 119 26.65 -8.75 -1.45
CA ASN A 119 27.78 -8.51 -2.36
C ASN A 119 28.07 -7.01 -2.59
N ASP A 120 27.06 -6.14 -2.43
CA ASP A 120 27.22 -4.69 -2.60
C ASP A 120 27.89 -3.99 -1.41
N GLY A 121 28.19 -4.69 -0.34
CA GLY A 121 28.85 -4.18 0.86
C GLY A 121 28.09 -3.08 1.61
N ALA A 122 26.78 -2.91 1.36
CA ALA A 122 25.99 -1.80 1.88
C ALA A 122 25.71 -1.94 3.38
N TYR A 123 26.70 -1.60 4.21
CA TYR A 123 26.58 -1.57 5.67
C TYR A 123 25.57 -0.52 6.17
N SER A 124 25.46 0.62 5.49
CA SER A 124 24.63 1.75 5.94
C SER A 124 23.14 1.53 5.74
N THR A 125 22.75 0.78 4.70
CA THR A 125 21.34 0.51 4.37
C THR A 125 21.00 -0.93 4.69
N ALA A 126 20.08 -1.12 5.63
CA ALA A 126 19.52 -2.42 5.94
C ALA A 126 18.22 -2.66 5.16
N PHE A 127 17.90 -3.93 4.89
CA PHE A 127 16.79 -4.36 4.04
C PHE A 127 15.90 -5.37 4.75
N VAL A 128 14.63 -5.43 4.33
CA VAL A 128 13.69 -6.48 4.67
C VAL A 128 13.14 -7.12 3.40
N GLU A 129 12.86 -8.42 3.46
CA GLU A 129 12.20 -9.12 2.36
C GLU A 129 10.71 -8.74 2.31
N ALA A 130 10.17 -8.58 1.10
CA ALA A 130 8.74 -8.37 0.91
C ALA A 130 7.93 -9.63 1.25
N ASP A 131 8.45 -10.80 0.93
CA ASP A 131 7.87 -12.08 1.33
C ASP A 131 8.68 -12.68 2.48
N GLN A 132 8.20 -12.50 3.70
CA GLN A 132 8.77 -13.08 4.92
C GLN A 132 8.01 -14.35 5.35
N SER A 133 7.20 -14.98 4.48
CA SER A 133 6.38 -16.13 4.86
C SER A 133 7.17 -17.42 5.15
N SER A 134 8.41 -17.53 4.65
CA SER A 134 9.35 -18.57 5.05
C SER A 134 10.20 -18.13 6.26
N SER A 135 10.64 -19.09 7.07
CA SER A 135 11.55 -18.82 8.19
C SER A 135 12.86 -18.19 7.72
N ASP A 136 13.40 -18.63 6.58
CA ASP A 136 14.65 -18.10 6.02
C ASP A 136 14.54 -16.63 5.66
N ASN A 137 13.49 -16.23 4.93
CA ASN A 137 13.25 -14.82 4.56
C ASN A 137 12.91 -13.96 5.77
N TYR A 138 12.18 -14.50 6.76
CA TYR A 138 11.93 -13.81 8.01
C TYR A 138 13.23 -13.50 8.75
N TYR A 139 14.14 -14.50 8.91
CA TYR A 139 15.43 -14.27 9.56
C TYR A 139 16.35 -13.36 8.76
N LYS A 140 16.37 -13.43 7.42
CA LYS A 140 17.11 -12.49 6.56
C LYS A 140 16.60 -11.05 6.68
N SER A 141 15.32 -10.87 7.00
CA SER A 141 14.74 -9.55 7.23
C SER A 141 15.10 -8.94 8.59
N ASP A 142 15.64 -9.73 9.51
CA ASP A 142 16.17 -9.24 10.78
C ASP A 142 17.62 -8.77 10.57
N ALA A 143 17.76 -7.62 9.92
CA ALA A 143 19.06 -7.03 9.65
C ALA A 143 19.76 -6.59 10.94
N LEU A 144 21.02 -6.97 11.07
CA LEU A 144 21.83 -6.74 12.26
C LEU A 144 23.11 -5.98 11.90
N ALA A 145 23.63 -5.19 12.82
CA ALA A 145 24.91 -4.53 12.67
C ALA A 145 25.70 -4.54 13.97
N ALA A 146 27.01 -4.56 13.85
CA ALA A 146 27.93 -4.47 14.98
C ALA A 146 29.16 -3.62 14.62
N ASN A 147 29.71 -2.96 15.62
CA ASN A 147 31.01 -2.32 15.57
C ASN A 147 31.90 -2.90 16.67
N GLY A 148 33.19 -2.97 16.41
CA GLY A 148 34.18 -3.44 17.39
C GLY A 148 35.56 -2.90 17.08
N THR A 149 36.50 -3.26 17.94
CA THR A 149 37.92 -2.94 17.76
C THR A 149 38.70 -4.22 18.00
N THR A 150 39.65 -4.53 17.14
CA THR A 150 40.55 -5.65 17.33
C THR A 150 41.50 -5.40 18.53
N SER A 151 41.84 -6.46 19.22
CA SER A 151 42.85 -6.42 20.28
C SER A 151 43.64 -7.74 20.27
N ASN A 152 44.91 -7.70 19.94
CA ASN A 152 45.81 -8.86 19.89
C ASN A 152 45.19 -10.07 19.12
N GLY A 153 44.69 -9.82 17.91
CA GLY A 153 44.07 -10.86 17.11
C GLY A 153 42.68 -11.32 17.55
N ALA A 154 42.09 -10.71 18.58
CA ALA A 154 40.76 -11.02 19.05
C ALA A 154 39.76 -9.89 18.71
N LEU A 155 38.57 -10.26 18.26
CA LEU A 155 37.45 -9.32 17.99
C LEU A 155 36.15 -9.89 18.58
N ARG A 156 35.50 -9.10 19.41
CA ARG A 156 34.17 -9.43 19.95
C ARG A 156 33.14 -8.48 19.37
N LEU A 157 32.16 -9.01 18.63
CA LEU A 157 31.10 -8.23 18.02
C LEU A 157 29.75 -8.58 18.66
N ARG A 158 29.08 -7.56 19.19
CA ARG A 158 27.70 -7.67 19.66
C ARG A 158 26.79 -7.02 18.64
N PHE A 159 26.04 -7.81 17.89
CA PHE A 159 25.12 -7.36 16.87
C PHE A 159 23.84 -6.81 17.49
N ALA A 160 23.44 -5.62 17.05
CA ALA A 160 22.17 -5.00 17.35
C ALA A 160 21.22 -5.08 16.15
N HIS A 161 19.92 -5.20 16.43
CA HIS A 161 18.87 -5.19 15.41
C HIS A 161 18.74 -3.81 14.77
N ARG A 162 18.64 -3.76 13.46
CA ARG A 162 18.42 -2.57 12.64
C ARG A 162 16.94 -2.40 12.25
N MET A 163 16.10 -3.37 12.53
CA MET A 163 14.69 -3.41 12.22
C MET A 163 13.85 -3.34 13.50
N ALA A 164 12.58 -2.98 13.33
CA ALA A 164 11.55 -3.19 14.32
C ALA A 164 10.88 -4.55 14.08
N LYS A 165 10.54 -5.28 15.13
CA LYS A 165 9.78 -6.51 15.05
C LYS A 165 8.33 -6.26 15.38
N VAL A 166 7.41 -6.75 14.57
CA VAL A 166 5.98 -6.68 14.82
C VAL A 166 5.40 -8.08 14.95
N ILE A 167 4.50 -8.23 15.92
CA ILE A 167 3.75 -9.47 16.18
C ILE A 167 2.27 -9.11 16.18
N PHE A 168 1.49 -9.84 15.39
CA PHE A 168 0.03 -9.76 15.41
C PHE A 168 -0.51 -11.01 16.04
N THR A 169 -1.34 -10.85 17.09
CA THR A 169 -2.09 -11.94 17.72
C THR A 169 -3.57 -11.72 17.48
N PHE A 170 -4.25 -12.75 17.02
CA PHE A 170 -5.68 -12.74 16.71
C PHE A 170 -6.42 -13.65 17.66
N ASN A 171 -7.63 -13.24 18.07
CA ASN A 171 -8.49 -14.10 18.87
C ASN A 171 -9.19 -15.21 18.08
N GLU A 172 -9.13 -15.14 16.74
CA GLU A 172 -9.68 -16.13 15.81
C GLU A 172 -8.65 -16.46 14.71
N ASP A 173 -8.87 -17.54 13.99
CA ASP A 173 -7.99 -17.98 12.90
C ASP A 173 -8.09 -17.04 11.70
N VAL A 174 -6.94 -16.62 11.17
CA VAL A 174 -6.85 -15.75 10.01
C VAL A 174 -5.92 -16.31 8.93
N THR A 175 -6.18 -15.88 7.70
CA THR A 175 -5.34 -16.17 6.52
C THR A 175 -5.01 -14.88 5.77
N ASP A 176 -4.12 -14.97 4.79
CA ASP A 176 -3.80 -13.88 3.84
C ASP A 176 -3.38 -12.57 4.51
N VAL A 177 -2.65 -12.67 5.63
CA VAL A 177 -2.15 -11.48 6.33
C VAL A 177 -1.11 -10.78 5.46
N THR A 178 -1.28 -9.48 5.27
CA THR A 178 -0.39 -8.62 4.47
C THR A 178 -0.26 -7.25 5.13
N ILE A 179 0.96 -6.81 5.39
CA ILE A 179 1.24 -5.46 5.91
C ILE A 179 1.47 -4.55 4.71
N LEU A 180 0.77 -3.41 4.65
CA LEU A 180 0.69 -2.53 3.49
C LEU A 180 1.57 -1.28 3.64
N ASN A 181 1.90 -0.65 2.50
CA ASN A 181 2.60 0.63 2.43
C ASN A 181 3.95 0.64 3.17
N GLN A 182 4.72 -0.44 2.99
CA GLN A 182 6.01 -0.61 3.64
C GLN A 182 7.17 -0.16 2.76
N SER A 183 8.21 0.40 3.37
CA SER A 183 9.54 0.43 2.78
C SER A 183 10.24 -0.91 2.99
N LEU A 184 11.04 -1.32 2.02
CA LEU A 184 11.88 -2.52 2.13
C LEU A 184 13.33 -2.20 2.51
N LYS A 185 13.66 -0.93 2.78
CA LYS A 185 15.01 -0.49 3.11
C LYS A 185 15.01 0.70 4.07
N THR A 186 16.01 0.77 4.95
CA THR A 186 16.13 1.83 5.96
C THR A 186 16.46 3.21 5.41
N SER A 187 16.81 3.35 4.13
CA SER A 187 17.01 4.65 3.48
C SER A 187 15.70 5.42 3.24
N ALA A 188 14.54 4.78 3.48
CA ALA A 188 13.22 5.42 3.43
C ALA A 188 12.33 4.82 4.53
N VAL A 189 11.56 5.65 5.22
CA VAL A 189 10.64 5.19 6.29
C VAL A 189 9.33 4.65 5.70
N THR A 190 8.85 5.25 4.63
CA THR A 190 7.60 4.88 3.96
C THR A 190 7.87 4.34 2.56
N GLY A 191 6.98 3.50 2.06
CA GLY A 191 7.07 2.91 0.73
C GLY A 191 5.69 2.45 0.24
N SER A 192 5.66 1.89 -0.96
CA SER A 192 4.46 1.35 -1.60
C SER A 192 4.42 -0.18 -1.61
N SER A 193 5.43 -0.83 -1.04
CA SER A 193 5.52 -2.29 -1.01
C SER A 193 4.59 -2.89 0.05
N SER A 194 4.28 -4.16 -0.12
CA SER A 194 3.58 -4.95 0.90
C SER A 194 4.52 -6.01 1.45
N ILE A 195 4.41 -6.28 2.75
CA ILE A 195 5.14 -7.36 3.41
C ILE A 195 4.16 -8.48 3.74
N LYS A 196 4.50 -9.70 3.31
CA LYS A 196 3.81 -10.92 3.67
C LYS A 196 4.52 -11.51 4.90
N PRO A 197 3.90 -11.46 6.10
CA PRO A 197 4.55 -11.83 7.35
C PRO A 197 4.73 -13.33 7.50
N TYR A 198 5.65 -13.74 8.37
CA TYR A 198 5.82 -15.12 8.77
C TYR A 198 4.64 -15.59 9.63
N ARG A 199 4.04 -16.72 9.25
CA ARG A 199 2.96 -17.34 10.00
C ARG A 199 3.54 -18.31 11.02
N GLU A 200 3.47 -17.96 12.30
CA GLU A 200 3.85 -18.86 13.39
C GLU A 200 2.74 -19.91 13.64
N ASN A 201 1.49 -19.47 13.62
CA ASN A 201 0.28 -20.31 13.61
C ASN A 201 -0.90 -19.55 13.01
N ALA A 202 -2.12 -20.11 13.04
CA ALA A 202 -3.31 -19.48 12.47
C ALA A 202 -3.68 -18.14 13.14
N ARG A 203 -3.23 -17.91 14.37
CA ARG A 203 -3.56 -16.72 15.19
C ARG A 203 -2.35 -15.87 15.52
N LYS A 204 -1.14 -16.24 15.09
CA LYS A 204 0.06 -15.48 15.40
C LYS A 204 0.96 -15.34 14.18
N TRP A 205 1.23 -14.08 13.83
CA TRP A 205 2.00 -13.68 12.67
C TRP A 205 3.05 -12.67 13.06
N LYS A 206 4.23 -12.71 12.47
CA LYS A 206 5.34 -11.82 12.81
C LYS A 206 6.10 -11.36 11.56
N ALA A 207 6.66 -10.14 11.64
CA ALA A 207 7.51 -9.59 10.59
C ALA A 207 8.57 -8.67 11.18
N CYS A 208 9.68 -8.54 10.45
CA CYS A 208 10.62 -7.45 10.61
C CYS A 208 10.26 -6.33 9.63
N ILE A 209 10.21 -5.09 10.11
CA ILE A 209 9.85 -3.92 9.31
C ILE A 209 10.84 -2.78 9.53
N VAL A 210 10.89 -1.87 8.57
CA VAL A 210 11.71 -0.65 8.68
C VAL A 210 11.17 0.23 9.82
N PRO A 211 12.02 0.69 10.76
CA PRO A 211 11.58 1.55 11.87
C PRO A 211 11.12 2.93 11.40
N GLY A 212 10.56 3.72 12.33
CA GLY A 212 10.12 5.10 12.13
C GLY A 212 8.62 5.27 11.86
N GLN A 213 7.88 4.21 11.54
CA GLN A 213 6.45 4.28 11.26
C GLN A 213 5.64 4.45 12.54
N THR A 214 4.64 5.36 12.52
CA THR A 214 3.70 5.59 13.63
C THR A 214 2.42 4.78 13.49
N GLN A 215 2.20 4.17 12.33
CA GLN A 215 1.00 3.40 12.02
C GLN A 215 1.34 2.24 11.08
N LEU A 216 0.78 1.07 11.35
CA LEU A 216 0.76 -0.06 10.43
C LEU A 216 -0.65 -0.31 9.92
N LYS A 217 -0.77 -0.52 8.64
CA LYS A 217 -2.00 -0.93 7.96
C LYS A 217 -1.83 -2.35 7.45
N MET A 218 -2.80 -3.20 7.69
CA MET A 218 -2.75 -4.58 7.25
C MET A 218 -4.10 -5.10 6.76
N ASN A 219 -4.05 -6.07 5.88
CA ASN A 219 -5.20 -6.86 5.46
C ASN A 219 -5.08 -8.28 5.98
N CYS A 220 -6.22 -8.91 6.26
CA CYS A 220 -6.30 -10.35 6.51
C CYS A 220 -7.69 -10.88 6.11
N LYS A 221 -7.84 -12.20 6.08
CA LYS A 221 -9.15 -12.86 5.95
C LYS A 221 -9.48 -13.65 7.21
N LYS A 222 -10.74 -13.58 7.63
CA LYS A 222 -11.35 -14.37 8.69
C LYS A 222 -12.63 -14.98 8.16
N GLY A 223 -12.75 -16.32 8.17
CA GLY A 223 -13.92 -17.01 7.62
C GLY A 223 -14.21 -16.65 6.14
N GLY A 224 -13.16 -16.37 5.34
CA GLY A 224 -13.31 -15.93 3.95
C GLY A 224 -13.52 -14.42 3.77
N VAL A 225 -13.98 -13.71 4.79
CA VAL A 225 -14.26 -12.25 4.73
C VAL A 225 -12.98 -11.45 4.93
N LYS A 226 -12.77 -10.43 4.11
CA LYS A 226 -11.59 -9.55 4.15
C LYS A 226 -11.77 -8.42 5.15
N TYR A 227 -10.74 -8.19 5.98
CA TYR A 227 -10.68 -7.14 6.99
C TYR A 227 -9.47 -6.26 6.78
N GLY A 228 -9.64 -4.94 6.93
CA GLY A 228 -8.57 -3.95 7.00
C GLY A 228 -8.38 -3.52 8.46
N ILE A 229 -7.15 -3.56 8.93
CA ILE A 229 -6.80 -3.26 10.31
C ILE A 229 -5.71 -2.20 10.32
N THR A 230 -5.88 -1.20 11.18
CA THR A 230 -4.90 -0.17 11.44
C THR A 230 -4.40 -0.29 12.87
N CYS A 231 -3.09 -0.42 13.03
CA CYS A 231 -2.41 -0.48 14.33
C CYS A 231 -1.59 0.80 14.52
N ASN A 232 -1.87 1.57 15.57
CA ASN A 232 -1.16 2.81 15.88
C ASN A 232 -0.03 2.57 16.87
N VAL A 233 1.09 3.25 16.67
CA VAL A 233 2.25 3.24 17.56
C VAL A 233 2.58 4.67 17.97
N GLY A 234 2.37 4.99 19.22
CA GLY A 234 2.76 6.30 19.76
C GLY A 234 4.27 6.49 19.67
N GLY A 235 4.72 7.62 19.11
CA GLY A 235 6.14 7.97 19.00
C GLY A 235 6.93 7.23 17.90
N GLY A 236 6.26 6.36 17.11
CA GLY A 236 6.90 5.61 16.03
C GLY A 236 7.63 4.34 16.49
N MET A 237 7.88 3.45 15.53
CA MET A 237 8.60 2.20 15.76
C MET A 237 10.10 2.44 15.79
N VAL A 238 10.79 1.83 16.74
CA VAL A 238 12.23 2.01 17.00
C VAL A 238 12.97 0.74 16.63
N GLU A 239 14.16 0.87 16.05
CA GLU A 239 15.03 -0.27 15.76
C GLU A 239 15.36 -1.06 17.03
N GLY A 240 15.43 -2.38 16.91
CA GLY A 240 15.69 -3.28 18.03
C GLY A 240 14.52 -3.42 19.01
N LYS A 241 13.35 -2.84 18.73
CA LYS A 241 12.15 -3.00 19.56
C LYS A 241 11.12 -3.92 18.93
N GLN A 242 10.41 -4.66 19.80
CA GLN A 242 9.28 -5.49 19.47
C GLN A 242 7.96 -4.80 19.80
N TYR A 243 6.96 -4.91 18.93
CA TYR A 243 5.63 -4.38 19.08
C TYR A 243 4.62 -5.51 18.90
N THR A 244 3.73 -5.71 19.86
CA THR A 244 2.67 -6.73 19.79
C THR A 244 1.31 -6.07 19.67
N PHE A 245 0.54 -6.47 18.67
CA PHE A 245 -0.79 -5.99 18.38
C PHE A 245 -1.82 -7.10 18.58
N ASN A 246 -2.71 -6.90 19.54
CA ASN A 246 -3.80 -7.84 19.82
C ASN A 246 -5.04 -7.44 19.03
N VAL A 247 -5.39 -8.21 18.01
CA VAL A 247 -6.54 -7.99 17.15
C VAL A 247 -7.70 -8.85 17.62
N ASN A 248 -8.68 -8.23 18.30
CA ASN A 248 -9.83 -8.90 18.88
C ASN A 248 -11.17 -8.27 18.52
N LYS A 249 -11.18 -7.20 17.71
CA LYS A 249 -12.39 -6.50 17.28
C LYS A 249 -12.51 -6.58 15.76
N TRP A 250 -13.51 -7.31 15.29
CA TRP A 250 -13.75 -7.55 13.86
C TRP A 250 -14.89 -6.70 13.30
N LYS A 251 -15.81 -6.25 14.14
CA LYS A 251 -16.91 -5.36 13.79
C LYS A 251 -16.88 -4.12 14.68
N ASN A 252 -17.36 -3.00 14.18
CA ASN A 252 -17.52 -1.80 14.99
C ASN A 252 -18.70 -1.98 15.98
N LYS A 253 -18.95 -0.97 16.83
CA LYS A 253 -20.01 -1.00 17.83
C LYS A 253 -21.42 -1.20 17.24
N ASP A 254 -21.62 -0.85 15.96
CA ASP A 254 -22.89 -0.94 15.26
C ASP A 254 -23.02 -2.23 14.41
N GLY A 255 -22.07 -3.14 14.55
CA GLY A 255 -22.08 -4.45 13.90
C GLY A 255 -21.58 -4.48 12.45
N HIS A 256 -20.98 -3.39 11.96
CA HIS A 256 -20.43 -3.31 10.59
C HIS A 256 -18.95 -3.69 10.55
N ILE A 257 -18.51 -4.29 9.44
CA ILE A 257 -17.11 -4.55 9.18
C ILE A 257 -16.43 -3.23 8.83
N PRO A 258 -15.49 -2.74 9.66
CA PRO A 258 -14.78 -1.50 9.36
C PRO A 258 -13.75 -1.72 8.25
N TRP A 259 -13.65 -0.75 7.32
CA TRP A 259 -12.61 -0.73 6.31
C TRP A 259 -12.09 0.69 6.11
N ASP A 260 -10.78 0.89 6.21
CA ASP A 260 -10.12 2.12 5.78
C ASP A 260 -9.70 1.98 4.30
N LEU A 261 -10.34 2.71 3.40
CA LEU A 261 -10.06 2.61 1.97
C LEU A 261 -8.65 3.09 1.60
N SER A 262 -7.98 3.87 2.44
CA SER A 262 -6.57 4.21 2.24
C SER A 262 -5.61 3.03 2.43
N VAL A 263 -6.08 1.95 3.08
CA VAL A 263 -5.33 0.69 3.28
C VAL A 263 -5.25 -0.16 2.01
N GLY A 264 -6.24 -0.08 1.15
CA GLY A 264 -6.29 -0.86 -0.09
C GLY A 264 -7.71 -0.98 -0.63
N SER A 265 -7.82 -1.44 -1.87
CA SER A 265 -9.11 -1.68 -2.52
C SER A 265 -9.90 -2.79 -1.80
N LEU A 266 -11.20 -2.60 -1.70
CA LEU A 266 -12.12 -3.54 -1.08
C LEU A 266 -12.91 -4.30 -2.14
N LYS A 267 -12.89 -5.62 -2.07
CA LYS A 267 -13.77 -6.53 -2.83
C LYS A 267 -14.81 -7.09 -1.87
N ILE A 268 -16.08 -6.91 -2.17
CA ILE A 268 -17.22 -7.34 -1.37
C ILE A 268 -17.93 -8.48 -2.10
N GLU A 269 -18.12 -9.59 -1.39
CA GLU A 269 -18.88 -10.75 -1.81
C GLU A 269 -19.88 -11.10 -0.70
N GLY A 270 -21.15 -11.31 -1.07
CA GLY A 270 -22.21 -11.62 -0.10
C GLY A 270 -22.89 -10.40 0.52
N ASP A 271 -23.53 -10.59 1.67
CA ASP A 271 -24.53 -9.67 2.25
C ASP A 271 -24.05 -8.92 3.49
N ASP A 272 -22.76 -9.04 3.83
CA ASP A 272 -22.20 -8.39 5.01
C ASP A 272 -22.33 -6.85 4.96
N SER A 273 -22.40 -6.25 6.14
CA SER A 273 -22.46 -4.80 6.27
C SER A 273 -21.08 -4.22 6.54
N TYR A 274 -20.70 -3.22 5.76
CA TYR A 274 -19.40 -2.54 5.82
C TYR A 274 -19.55 -1.08 6.22
N TYR A 275 -18.59 -0.57 7.02
CA TYR A 275 -18.44 0.85 7.29
C TYR A 275 -17.09 1.31 6.77
N ILE A 276 -17.10 2.03 5.65
CA ILE A 276 -15.90 2.39 4.89
C ILE A 276 -15.56 3.85 5.16
N THR A 277 -14.35 4.05 5.68
CA THR A 277 -13.76 5.37 5.93
C THR A 277 -12.48 5.54 5.12
N GLN A 278 -11.89 6.71 5.21
CA GLN A 278 -10.62 7.03 4.58
C GLN A 278 -9.78 7.91 5.50
N SER A 279 -8.64 7.41 5.96
CA SER A 279 -7.78 8.10 6.93
C SER A 279 -6.81 9.10 6.31
N SER A 280 -6.67 9.17 4.99
CA SER A 280 -5.73 10.06 4.31
C SER A 280 -6.24 10.50 2.95
N GLY A 281 -5.99 11.73 2.58
CA GLY A 281 -6.15 12.43 1.30
C GLY A 281 -6.95 11.74 0.18
N VAL A 282 -6.59 11.97 -1.07
CA VAL A 282 -7.18 11.27 -2.22
C VAL A 282 -6.58 9.86 -2.32
N THR A 283 -7.42 8.82 -2.48
CA THR A 283 -6.96 7.44 -2.70
C THR A 283 -7.24 6.96 -4.13
N GLY A 284 -6.31 6.16 -4.68
CA GLY A 284 -6.52 5.39 -5.92
C GLY A 284 -7.19 4.03 -5.70
N ASN A 285 -7.49 3.67 -4.45
CA ASN A 285 -8.16 2.42 -4.12
C ASN A 285 -9.65 2.49 -4.44
N SER A 286 -10.24 1.36 -4.82
CA SER A 286 -11.62 1.22 -5.26
C SER A 286 -12.43 0.27 -4.40
N ILE A 287 -13.76 0.36 -4.53
CA ILE A 287 -14.68 -0.60 -3.95
C ILE A 287 -15.31 -1.38 -5.10
N THR A 288 -15.29 -2.70 -5.01
CA THR A 288 -15.97 -3.59 -5.96
C THR A 288 -16.96 -4.48 -5.24
N VAL A 289 -18.21 -4.49 -5.69
CA VAL A 289 -19.24 -5.43 -5.25
C VAL A 289 -19.41 -6.49 -6.34
N GLU A 290 -19.00 -7.73 -6.04
CA GLU A 290 -19.11 -8.84 -7.00
C GLU A 290 -20.50 -9.45 -7.01
N ASN A 291 -21.14 -9.56 -5.85
CA ASN A 291 -22.47 -10.17 -5.70
C ASN A 291 -23.08 -9.81 -4.34
N GLY A 292 -24.32 -10.31 -4.09
CA GLY A 292 -25.01 -10.16 -2.81
C GLY A 292 -25.80 -8.86 -2.67
N ALA A 293 -26.30 -8.61 -1.46
CA ALA A 293 -27.03 -7.41 -1.10
C ALA A 293 -26.41 -6.69 0.11
N PRO A 294 -25.09 -6.37 0.03
CA PRO A 294 -24.41 -5.74 1.16
C PRO A 294 -24.98 -4.35 1.47
N THR A 295 -24.90 -3.97 2.75
CA THR A 295 -25.09 -2.58 3.17
C THR A 295 -23.73 -1.91 3.34
N ILE A 296 -23.47 -0.85 2.59
CA ILE A 296 -22.15 -0.19 2.52
C ILE A 296 -22.30 1.26 2.99
N TYR A 297 -21.85 1.54 4.19
CA TYR A 297 -21.72 2.90 4.69
C TYR A 297 -20.43 3.50 4.11
N ILE A 298 -20.54 4.64 3.44
CA ILE A 298 -19.41 5.43 2.94
C ILE A 298 -19.34 6.73 3.73
N ASP A 299 -18.19 7.00 4.34
CA ASP A 299 -18.01 8.12 5.25
C ASP A 299 -16.69 8.86 5.00
N GLY A 300 -16.77 10.07 4.48
CA GLY A 300 -15.63 10.92 4.23
C GLY A 300 -14.69 10.43 3.12
N LEU A 301 -15.20 9.69 2.15
CA LEU A 301 -14.39 9.16 1.06
C LEU A 301 -14.00 10.23 0.04
N ASN A 302 -12.75 10.16 -0.42
CA ASN A 302 -12.24 10.96 -1.53
C ASN A 302 -11.43 10.05 -2.48
N VAL A 303 -12.13 9.43 -3.41
CA VAL A 303 -11.59 8.40 -4.31
C VAL A 303 -11.33 8.99 -5.69
N SER A 304 -10.15 8.70 -6.26
CA SER A 304 -9.83 8.94 -7.66
C SER A 304 -9.15 7.69 -8.23
N ALA A 305 -9.94 6.76 -8.77
CA ALA A 305 -9.50 5.44 -9.21
C ALA A 305 -9.96 5.17 -10.65
N LYS A 306 -9.43 4.12 -11.29
CA LYS A 306 -9.88 3.73 -12.64
C LYS A 306 -11.40 3.54 -12.69
N VAL A 307 -11.97 2.87 -11.69
CA VAL A 307 -13.41 2.82 -11.36
C VAL A 307 -13.51 3.00 -9.85
N ALA A 308 -14.19 4.04 -9.36
CA ALA A 308 -14.21 4.35 -7.93
C ALA A 308 -15.08 3.36 -7.13
N LEU A 309 -16.30 3.11 -7.61
CA LEU A 309 -17.22 2.10 -7.07
C LEU A 309 -17.78 1.27 -8.24
N ASP A 310 -17.45 -0.02 -8.29
CA ASP A 310 -17.83 -0.96 -9.32
C ASP A 310 -18.82 -2.00 -8.78
N ILE A 311 -20.06 -1.96 -9.22
CA ILE A 311 -21.11 -2.89 -8.79
C ILE A 311 -21.39 -3.84 -9.95
N ARG A 312 -20.83 -5.04 -9.88
CA ARG A 312 -20.88 -6.04 -10.95
C ARG A 312 -22.15 -6.87 -10.93
N SER A 313 -22.64 -7.18 -9.72
CA SER A 313 -23.85 -7.98 -9.53
C SER A 313 -24.48 -7.68 -8.17
N GLY A 314 -25.74 -8.09 -7.98
CA GLY A 314 -26.41 -8.02 -6.69
C GLY A 314 -27.32 -6.80 -6.48
N LYS A 315 -27.64 -6.52 -5.22
CA LYS A 315 -28.56 -5.44 -4.83
C LYS A 315 -28.01 -4.63 -3.64
N PRO A 316 -26.82 -4.02 -3.77
CA PRO A 316 -26.22 -3.29 -2.66
C PRO A 316 -27.03 -2.06 -2.26
N THR A 317 -26.98 -1.74 -0.97
CA THR A 317 -27.44 -0.47 -0.41
C THR A 317 -26.25 0.37 0.00
N ILE A 318 -26.04 1.52 -0.68
CA ILE A 318 -25.01 2.49 -0.33
C ILE A 318 -25.62 3.52 0.63
N ARG A 319 -25.11 3.57 1.86
CA ARG A 319 -25.49 4.58 2.86
C ARG A 319 -24.49 5.70 2.89
N VAL A 320 -24.90 6.87 2.47
CA VAL A 320 -24.07 8.08 2.39
C VAL A 320 -24.04 8.77 3.74
N VAL A 321 -22.88 8.76 4.38
CA VAL A 321 -22.59 9.48 5.63
C VAL A 321 -21.62 10.61 5.31
N ASN A 322 -21.83 11.80 5.86
CA ASN A 322 -21.02 12.98 5.60
C ASN A 322 -20.79 13.26 4.08
N SER A 323 -19.67 13.85 3.73
CA SER A 323 -19.35 14.26 2.35
C SER A 323 -18.42 13.24 1.70
N ASN A 324 -18.80 12.72 0.53
CA ASN A 324 -18.05 11.72 -0.21
C ASN A 324 -17.84 12.13 -1.66
N THR A 325 -16.64 11.88 -2.20
CA THR A 325 -16.32 12.05 -3.62
C THR A 325 -15.85 10.72 -4.20
N LEU A 326 -16.55 10.24 -5.22
CA LEU A 326 -16.21 9.05 -5.99
C LEU A 326 -15.94 9.45 -7.44
N LYS A 327 -14.68 9.58 -7.81
CA LYS A 327 -14.23 9.95 -9.15
C LYS A 327 -13.61 8.77 -9.85
N SER A 328 -14.16 8.40 -11.01
CA SER A 328 -13.52 7.48 -11.94
C SER A 328 -12.62 8.21 -12.93
N THR A 329 -11.53 7.59 -13.34
CA THR A 329 -10.55 8.13 -14.29
C THR A 329 -10.44 7.31 -15.57
N GLY A 330 -11.00 6.11 -15.58
CA GLY A 330 -11.01 5.23 -16.74
C GLY A 330 -11.96 5.74 -17.83
N ASN A 331 -11.59 5.59 -19.10
CA ASN A 331 -12.47 5.92 -20.22
C ASN A 331 -13.74 5.04 -20.15
N GLY A 332 -14.90 5.65 -20.22
CA GLY A 332 -16.20 5.01 -20.09
C GLY A 332 -16.58 4.54 -18.69
N ALA A 333 -15.76 4.76 -17.69
CA ALA A 333 -16.06 4.36 -16.32
C ALA A 333 -16.96 5.38 -15.63
N SER A 334 -18.04 4.92 -15.01
CA SER A 334 -18.91 5.78 -14.19
C SER A 334 -18.35 5.98 -12.80
N GLY A 335 -18.64 7.11 -12.14
CA GLY A 335 -18.24 7.38 -10.76
C GLY A 335 -18.75 6.31 -9.79
N ILE A 336 -20.03 5.96 -9.94
CA ILE A 336 -20.62 4.69 -9.48
C ILE A 336 -21.05 3.92 -10.71
N GLN A 337 -20.37 2.83 -10.95
CA GLN A 337 -20.59 1.99 -12.12
C GLN A 337 -21.46 0.80 -11.76
N VAL A 338 -22.48 0.52 -12.58
CA VAL A 338 -23.37 -0.63 -12.39
C VAL A 338 -23.36 -1.51 -13.64
N GLY A 339 -23.28 -2.83 -13.44
CA GLY A 339 -23.30 -3.83 -14.49
C GLY A 339 -21.92 -4.32 -14.91
N THR A 340 -21.92 -5.35 -15.76
CA THR A 340 -20.73 -5.95 -16.38
C THR A 340 -20.83 -5.89 -17.89
N VAL A 341 -19.70 -6.00 -18.57
CA VAL A 341 -19.67 -6.21 -20.03
C VAL A 341 -20.40 -7.53 -20.35
N GLY A 342 -21.35 -7.50 -21.26
CA GLY A 342 -22.14 -8.67 -21.61
C GLY A 342 -23.54 -8.74 -20.98
N GLY A 343 -23.89 -7.77 -20.13
CA GLY A 343 -25.23 -7.65 -19.55
C GLY A 343 -25.30 -8.06 -18.09
N GLY A 344 -26.45 -7.89 -17.51
CA GLY A 344 -26.78 -8.18 -16.12
C GLY A 344 -27.96 -7.33 -15.67
N SER A 345 -28.63 -7.76 -14.62
CA SER A 345 -29.68 -7.00 -13.96
C SER A 345 -29.40 -6.90 -12.48
N GLY A 346 -29.78 -5.80 -11.87
CA GLY A 346 -29.59 -5.58 -10.45
C GLY A 346 -30.29 -4.30 -10.01
N ASN A 347 -30.08 -3.96 -8.76
CA ASN A 347 -30.68 -2.79 -8.16
C ASN A 347 -29.66 -2.15 -7.24
N ILE A 348 -29.30 -0.90 -7.49
CA ILE A 348 -28.57 -0.11 -6.51
C ILE A 348 -29.51 0.80 -5.75
N LYS A 349 -29.37 0.82 -4.42
CA LYS A 349 -30.04 1.79 -3.56
C LYS A 349 -29.00 2.71 -2.93
N ILE A 350 -29.16 4.02 -3.09
CA ILE A 350 -28.31 5.06 -2.50
C ILE A 350 -29.20 5.85 -1.55
N VAL A 351 -28.84 5.84 -0.25
CA VAL A 351 -29.65 6.49 0.80
C VAL A 351 -28.74 7.15 1.83
N GLY A 352 -29.29 8.05 2.63
CA GLY A 352 -28.61 8.63 3.79
C GLY A 352 -28.67 10.14 3.82
N SER A 353 -28.20 10.74 4.92
CA SER A 353 -28.26 12.20 5.12
C SER A 353 -27.06 12.97 4.56
N GLY A 354 -26.06 12.26 4.05
CA GLY A 354 -24.81 12.85 3.56
C GLY A 354 -24.89 13.36 2.13
N THR A 355 -23.74 13.84 1.63
CA THR A 355 -23.55 14.32 0.27
C THR A 355 -22.64 13.37 -0.50
N LEU A 356 -23.08 12.96 -1.68
CA LEU A 356 -22.33 12.13 -2.61
C LEU A 356 -22.02 12.91 -3.89
N LYS A 357 -20.75 13.15 -4.18
CA LYS A 357 -20.27 13.63 -5.48
C LYS A 357 -19.75 12.44 -6.28
N ALA A 358 -20.46 12.06 -7.34
CA ALA A 358 -20.10 10.98 -8.25
C ALA A 358 -19.67 11.54 -9.60
N ILE A 359 -18.42 11.29 -10.02
CA ILE A 359 -17.81 11.88 -11.22
C ILE A 359 -17.35 10.75 -12.14
N GLY A 360 -17.88 10.75 -13.38
CA GLY A 360 -17.43 9.82 -14.42
C GLY A 360 -16.03 10.14 -14.94
N GLY A 361 -15.35 9.11 -15.43
CA GLY A 361 -14.20 9.27 -16.30
C GLY A 361 -14.63 9.74 -17.69
N GLU A 362 -13.69 9.92 -18.59
CA GLU A 362 -14.01 10.30 -19.97
C GLU A 362 -15.11 9.39 -20.55
N ASN A 363 -16.17 9.97 -21.13
CA ASN A 363 -17.36 9.25 -21.62
C ASN A 363 -18.07 8.38 -20.56
N GLY A 364 -17.92 8.67 -19.27
CA GLY A 364 -18.57 7.97 -18.18
C GLY A 364 -19.71 8.77 -17.53
N CYS A 365 -20.70 8.09 -16.97
CA CYS A 365 -21.75 8.69 -16.16
C CYS A 365 -21.21 9.11 -14.77
N GLY A 366 -21.89 10.02 -14.08
CA GLY A 366 -21.69 10.19 -12.64
C GLY A 366 -22.13 8.90 -11.90
N ILE A 367 -23.36 8.49 -12.11
CA ILE A 367 -23.93 7.23 -11.60
C ILE A 367 -24.58 6.52 -12.79
N GLY A 368 -24.11 5.35 -13.17
CA GLY A 368 -24.73 4.71 -14.34
C GLY A 368 -24.02 3.48 -14.86
N THR A 369 -24.47 3.08 -16.01
CA THR A 369 -24.13 1.80 -16.61
C THR A 369 -22.81 1.83 -17.37
N ILE A 370 -22.21 0.65 -17.53
CA ILE A 370 -21.06 0.42 -18.39
C ILE A 370 -21.46 0.36 -19.86
N SER A 371 -20.52 0.55 -20.79
CA SER A 371 -20.79 0.36 -22.24
C SER A 371 -21.13 -1.09 -22.60
N ASN A 372 -21.97 -1.24 -23.62
CA ASN A 372 -22.24 -2.50 -24.30
C ASN A 372 -22.86 -3.63 -23.47
N GLY A 373 -23.90 -3.35 -22.68
CA GLY A 373 -24.65 -4.50 -22.21
C GLY A 373 -25.35 -4.46 -20.87
N SER A 374 -25.45 -3.37 -20.20
CA SER A 374 -26.20 -3.38 -18.95
C SER A 374 -27.68 -3.14 -19.20
N HIS A 375 -28.40 -4.22 -19.35
CA HIS A 375 -29.85 -4.19 -19.42
C HIS A 375 -30.44 -4.49 -18.04
N GLY A 376 -31.39 -3.66 -17.58
CA GLY A 376 -32.18 -3.93 -16.38
C GLY A 376 -31.58 -3.52 -15.02
N TRP A 377 -30.52 -2.73 -14.98
CA TRP A 377 -30.05 -2.16 -13.73
C TRP A 377 -30.92 -0.97 -13.28
N HIS A 378 -31.55 -1.10 -12.13
CA HIS A 378 -32.35 -0.05 -11.51
C HIS A 378 -31.49 0.82 -10.59
N ILE A 379 -31.71 2.14 -10.64
CA ILE A 379 -31.05 3.12 -9.78
C ILE A 379 -32.09 3.76 -8.87
N ASN A 380 -31.95 3.58 -7.57
CA ASN A 380 -32.82 4.19 -6.57
C ASN A 380 -32.03 5.12 -5.67
N ILE A 381 -32.43 6.37 -5.55
CA ILE A 381 -31.77 7.40 -4.75
C ILE A 381 -32.82 7.99 -3.81
N GLU A 382 -32.58 7.90 -2.49
CA GLU A 382 -33.52 8.34 -1.47
C GLU A 382 -32.83 9.15 -0.36
N ASP A 383 -33.47 10.20 0.14
CA ASP A 383 -33.13 10.92 1.37
C ASP A 383 -31.68 11.46 1.46
N CYS A 384 -30.99 11.70 0.31
CA CYS A 384 -29.62 12.17 0.29
C CYS A 384 -29.40 13.32 -0.69
N THR A 385 -28.23 13.93 -0.64
CA THR A 385 -27.77 14.91 -1.63
C THR A 385 -26.81 14.23 -2.60
N VAL A 386 -27.10 14.32 -3.91
CA VAL A 386 -26.24 13.76 -4.97
C VAL A 386 -25.86 14.83 -5.98
N ILE A 387 -24.57 14.93 -6.25
CA ILE A 387 -23.98 15.70 -7.34
C ILE A 387 -23.40 14.69 -8.33
N ALA A 388 -24.10 14.47 -9.42
CA ALA A 388 -23.69 13.55 -10.47
C ALA A 388 -23.09 14.31 -11.65
N GLN A 389 -21.87 13.98 -12.00
CA GLN A 389 -21.15 14.62 -13.09
C GLN A 389 -20.79 13.58 -14.17
N ALA A 390 -21.41 13.70 -15.35
CA ALA A 390 -20.96 13.01 -16.55
C ALA A 390 -19.73 13.71 -17.13
N ASN A 391 -18.94 12.98 -17.89
CA ASN A 391 -17.79 13.52 -18.60
C ASN A 391 -17.78 13.06 -20.06
N GLY A 392 -17.37 13.93 -21.01
CA GLY A 392 -17.39 13.64 -22.46
C GLY A 392 -18.68 14.00 -23.20
N GLY A 393 -19.71 14.49 -22.51
CA GLY A 393 -20.92 15.08 -23.10
C GLY A 393 -21.99 14.09 -23.58
N GLU A 394 -21.66 12.84 -23.88
CA GLU A 394 -22.60 11.85 -24.43
C GLU A 394 -23.39 11.01 -23.40
N PRO A 395 -22.79 10.65 -22.22
CA PRO A 395 -23.52 9.87 -21.22
C PRO A 395 -24.52 10.73 -20.44
N ALA A 396 -25.52 10.11 -19.85
CA ALA A 396 -26.36 10.75 -18.84
C ALA A 396 -25.52 11.00 -17.55
N SER A 397 -25.88 12.02 -16.76
CA SER A 397 -25.24 12.17 -15.46
C SER A 397 -25.68 11.07 -14.48
N ILE A 398 -26.97 10.72 -14.48
CA ILE A 398 -27.53 9.55 -13.78
C ILE A 398 -28.31 8.72 -14.80
N GLY A 399 -27.87 7.50 -15.06
CA GLY A 399 -28.60 6.60 -15.98
C GLY A 399 -27.70 5.84 -16.95
N SER A 400 -28.04 5.83 -18.25
CA SER A 400 -27.27 5.08 -19.22
C SER A 400 -26.13 5.88 -19.83
N ARG A 401 -25.08 5.16 -20.19
CA ARG A 401 -24.03 5.67 -21.08
C ARG A 401 -24.55 5.77 -22.52
N ALA A 402 -23.80 6.44 -23.40
CA ALA A 402 -24.10 6.50 -24.82
C ALA A 402 -24.25 5.09 -25.43
N GLY A 403 -25.32 4.86 -26.17
CA GLY A 403 -25.61 3.56 -26.80
C GLY A 403 -25.87 2.40 -25.85
N SER A 404 -26.00 2.66 -24.54
CA SER A 404 -26.22 1.64 -23.50
C SER A 404 -27.64 1.70 -22.94
N ALA A 405 -28.03 0.68 -22.18
CA ALA A 405 -29.34 0.62 -21.54
C ALA A 405 -29.23 0.73 -20.00
N CYS A 406 -30.19 1.39 -19.37
CA CYS A 406 -30.42 1.43 -17.95
C CYS A 406 -31.87 0.99 -17.66
N GLY A 407 -32.13 0.38 -16.53
CA GLY A 407 -33.46 0.08 -16.04
C GLY A 407 -34.19 1.33 -15.52
N ASN A 408 -35.12 1.13 -14.58
CA ASN A 408 -35.86 2.23 -13.98
C ASN A 408 -34.98 3.08 -13.09
N ILE A 409 -35.27 4.37 -13.06
CA ILE A 409 -34.62 5.33 -12.15
C ILE A 409 -35.69 5.88 -11.20
N THR A 410 -35.47 5.71 -9.91
CA THR A 410 -36.36 6.23 -8.86
C THR A 410 -35.62 7.21 -7.98
N ILE A 411 -36.15 8.41 -7.86
CA ILE A 411 -35.61 9.45 -6.98
C ILE A 411 -36.72 9.83 -5.99
N LYS A 412 -36.40 9.75 -4.70
CA LYS A 412 -37.37 10.05 -3.66
C LYS A 412 -36.74 10.93 -2.59
N ASN A 413 -37.36 12.08 -2.31
CA ASN A 413 -36.95 12.98 -1.23
C ASN A 413 -35.44 13.33 -1.26
N ALA A 414 -34.83 13.39 -2.44
CA ALA A 414 -33.40 13.63 -2.62
C ALA A 414 -33.11 14.95 -3.33
N MET A 415 -32.00 15.59 -2.95
CA MET A 415 -31.50 16.76 -3.67
C MET A 415 -30.52 16.33 -4.74
N ILE A 416 -30.88 16.48 -5.99
CA ILE A 416 -30.04 16.08 -7.13
C ILE A 416 -29.51 17.31 -7.86
N THR A 417 -28.25 17.26 -8.24
CA THR A 417 -27.62 18.17 -9.21
C THR A 417 -26.90 17.33 -10.25
N SER A 418 -27.15 17.59 -11.52
CA SER A 418 -26.48 16.94 -12.63
C SER A 418 -25.69 17.91 -13.49
N THR A 419 -24.50 17.52 -13.93
CA THR A 419 -23.61 18.34 -14.75
C THR A 419 -22.89 17.51 -15.83
N GLY A 420 -22.47 18.17 -16.90
CA GLY A 420 -21.56 17.61 -17.89
C GLY A 420 -22.19 16.83 -19.06
N ALA A 421 -23.47 16.53 -19.01
CA ALA A 421 -24.17 15.78 -20.07
C ALA A 421 -24.67 16.73 -21.18
N GLN A 422 -23.90 16.94 -22.26
CA GLN A 422 -24.33 17.81 -23.38
C GLN A 422 -25.38 17.14 -24.27
N PHE A 423 -25.15 15.90 -24.68
CA PHE A 423 -26.05 15.10 -25.53
C PHE A 423 -26.79 14.02 -24.74
N GLY A 424 -26.32 13.66 -23.56
CA GLY A 424 -27.04 12.82 -22.63
C GLY A 424 -28.03 13.62 -21.78
N ALA A 425 -28.96 12.94 -21.13
CA ALA A 425 -29.87 13.56 -20.17
C ALA A 425 -29.16 13.87 -18.84
N GLY A 426 -29.67 14.82 -18.08
CA GLY A 426 -29.26 14.98 -16.67
C GLY A 426 -29.60 13.72 -15.87
N ILE A 427 -30.82 13.23 -15.98
CA ILE A 427 -31.28 11.96 -15.44
C ILE A 427 -32.01 11.22 -16.55
N GLY A 428 -31.55 10.01 -16.94
CA GLY A 428 -32.21 9.23 -17.98
C GLY A 428 -31.26 8.53 -18.94
N SER A 429 -31.48 8.67 -20.26
CA SER A 429 -30.63 8.03 -21.24
C SER A 429 -29.45 8.89 -21.70
N GLY A 430 -28.32 8.24 -22.00
CA GLY A 430 -27.24 8.85 -22.78
C GLY A 430 -27.62 8.99 -24.25
N ARG A 431 -26.75 9.60 -25.05
CA ARG A 431 -26.90 9.73 -26.49
C ARG A 431 -27.11 8.33 -27.11
N PHE A 432 -28.21 8.17 -27.92
CA PHE A 432 -28.62 6.90 -28.49
C PHE A 432 -28.79 5.75 -27.48
N GLY A 433 -28.85 6.05 -26.18
CA GLY A 433 -29.06 5.08 -25.12
C GLY A 433 -30.54 4.91 -24.77
N THR A 434 -30.82 3.98 -23.88
CA THR A 434 -32.18 3.75 -23.39
C THR A 434 -32.24 3.79 -21.87
N CYS A 435 -33.38 4.17 -21.31
CA CYS A 435 -33.69 3.97 -19.91
C CYS A 435 -35.14 3.49 -19.72
N GLY A 436 -35.39 2.83 -18.58
CA GLY A 436 -36.75 2.46 -18.20
C GLY A 436 -37.57 3.67 -17.72
N ASN A 437 -38.54 3.43 -16.87
CA ASN A 437 -39.37 4.48 -16.30
C ASN A 437 -38.54 5.34 -15.29
N ILE A 438 -38.84 6.63 -15.27
CA ILE A 438 -38.26 7.57 -14.30
C ILE A 438 -39.35 8.04 -13.37
N THR A 439 -39.21 7.77 -12.07
CA THR A 439 -40.15 8.22 -11.04
C THR A 439 -39.44 9.19 -10.10
N ILE A 440 -39.96 10.39 -9.96
CA ILE A 440 -39.40 11.42 -9.07
C ILE A 440 -40.46 11.85 -8.08
N THR A 441 -40.19 11.59 -6.80
CA THR A 441 -40.94 12.16 -5.65
C THR A 441 -40.12 13.30 -5.10
N LEU A 442 -40.64 14.51 -5.20
CA LEU A 442 -39.94 15.72 -4.80
C LEU A 442 -39.70 15.76 -3.29
N LYS A 443 -38.59 16.39 -2.91
CA LYS A 443 -38.32 16.71 -1.52
C LYS A 443 -39.27 17.80 -1.05
N GLN A 444 -39.72 17.74 0.21
CA GLN A 444 -40.55 18.78 0.79
C GLN A 444 -39.93 20.20 0.59
N GLY A 445 -40.73 21.11 0.06
CA GLY A 445 -40.32 22.48 -0.28
C GLY A 445 -39.55 22.64 -1.61
N ASP A 446 -39.37 21.54 -2.35
CA ASP A 446 -38.88 21.61 -3.74
C ASP A 446 -40.07 21.68 -4.74
N THR A 447 -39.84 22.21 -5.91
CA THR A 447 -40.80 22.18 -7.02
C THR A 447 -40.14 21.55 -8.24
N LYS A 448 -40.95 21.12 -9.19
CA LYS A 448 -40.46 20.53 -10.45
C LYS A 448 -39.52 21.50 -11.18
N GLU A 449 -39.83 22.78 -11.21
CA GLU A 449 -39.02 23.81 -11.84
C GLU A 449 -37.67 23.95 -11.13
N LYS A 450 -37.65 24.03 -9.80
CA LYS A 450 -36.42 24.08 -9.01
C LYS A 450 -35.58 22.81 -9.19
N PHE A 451 -36.22 21.64 -9.22
CA PHE A 451 -35.53 20.39 -9.49
C PHE A 451 -34.90 20.40 -10.87
N LEU A 452 -35.66 20.72 -11.91
CA LEU A 452 -35.17 20.81 -13.30
C LEU A 452 -34.10 21.89 -13.48
N GLY A 453 -34.16 22.99 -12.75
CA GLY A 453 -33.15 24.07 -12.78
C GLY A 453 -31.75 23.64 -12.28
N ARG A 454 -31.65 22.50 -11.57
CA ARG A 454 -30.37 21.89 -11.15
C ARG A 454 -29.86 20.84 -12.13
N MET A 455 -30.61 20.54 -13.19
CA MET A 455 -30.27 19.50 -14.17
C MET A 455 -29.64 20.12 -15.41
N GLN A 456 -28.46 19.62 -15.79
CA GLN A 456 -27.83 19.92 -17.08
C GLN A 456 -27.89 18.70 -17.97
N GLY A 457 -28.02 18.89 -19.27
CA GLY A 457 -28.08 17.83 -20.26
C GLY A 457 -28.89 18.21 -21.49
N TYR A 458 -28.98 17.33 -22.49
CA TYR A 458 -29.87 17.48 -23.66
C TYR A 458 -31.32 17.66 -23.21
N THR A 459 -31.74 16.85 -22.25
CA THR A 459 -32.92 17.08 -21.42
C THR A 459 -32.50 17.06 -19.94
N GLY A 460 -33.15 17.82 -19.08
CA GLY A 460 -32.90 17.76 -17.63
C GLY A 460 -33.24 16.36 -17.07
N VAL A 461 -34.42 15.84 -17.46
CA VAL A 461 -34.87 14.49 -17.10
C VAL A 461 -35.50 13.86 -18.34
N GLY A 462 -35.12 12.65 -18.68
CA GLY A 462 -35.70 11.89 -19.80
C GLY A 462 -34.66 11.41 -20.81
N VAL A 463 -34.80 11.80 -22.07
CA VAL A 463 -34.01 11.26 -23.16
C VAL A 463 -32.76 12.09 -23.47
N GLY A 464 -31.65 11.44 -23.76
CA GLY A 464 -30.52 12.04 -24.47
C GLY A 464 -30.81 12.13 -25.98
N TYR A 465 -29.93 12.80 -26.71
CA TYR A 465 -30.04 12.96 -28.15
C TYR A 465 -30.17 11.57 -28.85
N GLY A 466 -31.25 11.36 -29.59
CA GLY A 466 -31.53 10.09 -30.25
C GLY A 466 -31.79 8.88 -29.31
N GLY A 467 -31.90 9.15 -27.99
CA GLY A 467 -32.17 8.09 -27.01
C GLY A 467 -33.66 7.82 -26.78
N GLN A 468 -33.94 6.88 -25.89
CA GLN A 468 -35.30 6.48 -25.50
C GLN A 468 -35.41 6.32 -23.99
N CYS A 469 -36.55 6.65 -23.41
CA CYS A 469 -36.91 6.38 -22.04
C CYS A 469 -38.34 5.92 -21.90
N GLY A 470 -38.68 5.22 -20.84
CA GLY A 470 -40.04 4.95 -20.46
C GLY A 470 -40.78 6.18 -19.93
N THR A 471 -41.86 5.96 -19.21
CA THR A 471 -42.68 7.03 -18.65
C THR A 471 -41.95 7.81 -17.57
N ILE A 472 -42.11 9.13 -17.56
CA ILE A 472 -41.59 10.03 -16.52
C ILE A 472 -42.78 10.41 -15.64
N THR A 473 -42.73 10.02 -14.37
CA THR A 473 -43.77 10.31 -13.36
C THR A 473 -43.20 11.22 -12.27
N TRP A 474 -43.97 12.24 -11.92
CA TRP A 474 -43.65 13.21 -10.86
C TRP A 474 -44.68 13.07 -9.74
N HIS A 475 -44.18 13.09 -8.50
CA HIS A 475 -44.98 13.13 -7.27
C HIS A 475 -44.47 14.33 -6.42
N GLU A 476 -45.38 15.11 -5.89
CA GLU A 476 -45.11 16.23 -4.98
C GLU A 476 -44.98 15.76 -3.53
#